data_9568a04176d7f1e66dc3fcdd1329e306
#
_entry.id   9568a04176d7f1e66dc3fcdd1329e306
#
_cell.length_a   1.000
_cell.length_b   1.000
_cell.length_c   1.000
_cell.angle_alpha   90.00
_cell.angle_beta   90.00
_cell.angle_gamma   90.00
#
_symmetry.space_group_name_H-M   'P 1'
#
loop_
_entity.id
_entity.type
_entity.pdbx_description
1 polymer ?
#
loop_
_entity_poly.entity_id
_entity_poly.type
_entity_poly.pdbx_seq_one_letter_code
_entity_poly.pdbx_strand_id
1 'polypeptide(L)'
;VEQFRAFAPEVLDSFKELAATGCVEFLAETYSHSLASLASKEDFTEQVKLHTAMIKKEFGVKPTAFRNTELIYSDEIGAMVADMGFRTMLAEGAKHVLGWKSPNYVYANAINQKLRLLLRNYKLSDDIAFRFSNRSWDEWPLTADKYVKWLSSDETPGEVINLFMDYETFGEHQTADTGIFEFMRALPKAILAKKNDMEFATVSEAAKKYQPVSVLHCPHVMSWADEERDVTAWLGNELQNEAFSKLYAQKEKVAALKSPDFDYVWSFMQTSDHFYYMATKWLSDGDVHSYFNPYDSAYDAFINYMNVLSDFIIEL
;
A
#
# COMPACT_ATOMS: atom_id res chain seq x y z
N VAL A 1 10.73 -9.89 1.68
CA VAL A 1 11.08 -11.26 2.10
C VAL A 1 12.54 -11.57 1.79
N GLU A 2 13.03 -11.34 0.58
CA GLU A 2 14.40 -11.65 0.18
C GLU A 2 15.44 -10.87 0.99
N GLN A 3 15.22 -9.58 1.21
CA GLN A 3 16.06 -8.74 2.05
C GLN A 3 16.09 -9.25 3.50
N PHE A 4 14.93 -9.57 4.09
CA PHE A 4 14.90 -10.14 5.44
C PHE A 4 15.63 -11.48 5.50
N ARG A 5 15.48 -12.33 4.48
CA ARG A 5 16.20 -13.62 4.45
C ARG A 5 17.72 -13.44 4.41
N ALA A 6 18.20 -12.38 3.74
CA ALA A 6 19.63 -12.10 3.61
C ALA A 6 20.20 -11.36 4.83
N PHE A 7 19.45 -10.44 5.46
CA PHE A 7 19.99 -9.48 6.43
C PHE A 7 19.38 -9.59 7.83
N ALA A 8 18.16 -10.13 7.96
CA ALA A 8 17.43 -10.22 9.24
C ALA A 8 16.46 -11.40 9.24
N PRO A 9 16.94 -12.66 9.16
CA PRO A 9 16.08 -13.85 9.07
C PRO A 9 15.14 -14.02 10.28
N GLU A 10 15.54 -13.52 11.45
CA GLU A 10 14.71 -13.52 12.67
C GLU A 10 13.42 -12.70 12.51
N VAL A 11 13.40 -11.68 11.63
CA VAL A 11 12.18 -10.93 11.31
C VAL A 11 11.18 -11.81 10.57
N LEU A 12 11.64 -12.65 9.63
CA LEU A 12 10.76 -13.64 8.96
C LEU A 12 10.17 -14.64 9.95
N ASP A 13 10.94 -15.07 10.93
CA ASP A 13 10.45 -15.99 11.96
C ASP A 13 9.37 -15.34 12.82
N SER A 14 9.50 -14.05 13.17
CA SER A 14 8.46 -13.31 13.87
C SER A 14 7.16 -13.22 13.05
N PHE A 15 7.22 -13.03 11.73
CA PHE A 15 6.05 -13.07 10.86
C PHE A 15 5.41 -14.46 10.79
N LYS A 16 6.21 -15.54 10.81
CA LYS A 16 5.68 -16.91 10.89
C LYS A 16 4.96 -17.18 12.21
N GLU A 17 5.51 -16.69 13.33
CA GLU A 17 4.85 -16.75 14.64
C GLU A 17 3.51 -16.02 14.61
N LEU A 18 3.46 -14.81 14.05
CA LEU A 18 2.21 -14.06 13.86
C LEU A 18 1.20 -14.81 12.99
N ALA A 19 1.65 -15.41 11.87
CA ALA A 19 0.79 -16.23 11.02
C ALA A 19 0.18 -17.42 11.78
N ALA A 20 0.97 -18.06 12.64
CA ALA A 20 0.53 -19.22 13.44
C ALA A 20 -0.54 -18.85 14.49
N THR A 21 -0.64 -17.58 14.90
CA THR A 21 -1.69 -17.14 15.84
C THR A 21 -3.09 -17.17 15.26
N GLY A 22 -3.23 -17.09 13.93
CA GLY A 22 -4.52 -16.91 13.26
C GLY A 22 -5.17 -15.53 13.47
N CYS A 23 -4.46 -14.59 14.12
CA CYS A 23 -4.96 -13.25 14.42
C CYS A 23 -4.54 -12.20 13.38
N VAL A 24 -3.71 -12.58 12.42
CA VAL A 24 -3.25 -11.70 11.34
C VAL A 24 -3.65 -12.25 9.98
N GLU A 25 -3.90 -11.36 9.03
CA GLU A 25 -4.20 -11.70 7.64
C GLU A 25 -3.12 -11.10 6.74
N PHE A 26 -2.44 -11.95 5.97
CA PHE A 26 -1.52 -11.50 4.93
C PHE A 26 -2.30 -11.11 3.68
N LEU A 27 -1.96 -9.94 3.14
CA LEU A 27 -2.57 -9.41 1.94
C LEU A 27 -1.80 -9.88 0.70
N ALA A 28 -2.49 -9.99 -0.43
CA ALA A 28 -1.84 -10.11 -1.73
C ALA A 28 -1.51 -8.72 -2.27
N GLU A 29 -0.43 -8.66 -3.04
CA GLU A 29 0.08 -7.46 -3.68
C GLU A 29 0.79 -7.85 -4.99
N THR A 30 1.37 -6.88 -5.72
CA THR A 30 2.34 -7.15 -6.80
C THR A 30 3.66 -7.64 -6.20
N TYR A 31 4.30 -8.61 -6.84
CA TYR A 31 5.53 -9.23 -6.31
C TYR A 31 6.68 -8.24 -6.14
N SER A 32 6.82 -7.33 -7.08
CA SER A 32 7.92 -6.36 -7.14
C SER A 32 7.56 -4.98 -6.60
N HIS A 33 6.44 -4.82 -5.91
CA HIS A 33 5.91 -3.50 -5.51
C HIS A 33 5.86 -2.56 -6.71
N SER A 34 5.22 -3.01 -7.78
CA SER A 34 5.29 -2.39 -9.12
C SER A 34 4.02 -1.65 -9.50
N LEU A 35 4.15 -0.80 -10.52
CA LEU A 35 3.03 -0.13 -11.17
C LEU A 35 2.36 -0.97 -12.27
N ALA A 36 2.54 -2.29 -12.27
CA ALA A 36 2.05 -3.20 -13.31
C ALA A 36 0.54 -3.08 -13.55
N SER A 37 -0.26 -2.74 -12.53
CA SER A 37 -1.70 -2.51 -12.64
C SER A 37 -2.06 -1.36 -13.59
N LEU A 38 -1.13 -0.45 -13.88
CA LEU A 38 -1.27 0.68 -14.80
C LEU A 38 -0.75 0.37 -16.21
N ALA A 39 0.04 -0.71 -16.35
CA ALA A 39 0.72 -1.05 -17.60
C ALA A 39 0.06 -2.19 -18.36
N SER A 40 -0.22 -3.31 -17.67
CA SER A 40 -0.65 -4.55 -18.30
C SER A 40 -1.38 -5.45 -17.33
N LYS A 41 -2.61 -5.85 -17.72
CA LYS A 41 -3.42 -6.80 -16.94
C LYS A 41 -2.72 -8.15 -16.77
N GLU A 42 -2.01 -8.61 -17.79
CA GLU A 42 -1.32 -9.90 -17.78
C GLU A 42 -0.15 -9.88 -16.80
N ASP A 43 0.68 -8.84 -16.86
CA ASP A 43 1.83 -8.68 -15.98
C ASP A 43 1.40 -8.47 -14.53
N PHE A 44 0.40 -7.62 -14.32
CA PHE A 44 -0.23 -7.44 -13.01
C PHE A 44 -0.72 -8.77 -12.43
N THR A 45 -1.44 -9.56 -13.23
CA THR A 45 -1.94 -10.86 -12.79
C THR A 45 -0.83 -11.84 -12.45
N GLU A 46 0.26 -11.86 -13.23
CA GLU A 46 1.40 -12.73 -12.99
C GLU A 46 2.12 -12.36 -11.71
N GLN A 47 2.41 -11.08 -11.48
CA GLN A 47 3.04 -10.62 -10.25
C GLN A 47 2.20 -10.94 -9.01
N VAL A 48 0.89 -10.78 -9.07
CA VAL A 48 -0.01 -11.14 -7.96
C VAL A 48 0.01 -12.64 -7.68
N LYS A 49 0.10 -13.49 -8.71
CA LYS A 49 0.28 -14.95 -8.54
C LYS A 49 1.62 -15.29 -7.86
N LEU A 50 2.71 -14.66 -8.31
CA LEU A 50 4.05 -14.86 -7.73
C LEU A 50 4.05 -14.46 -6.25
N HIS A 51 3.51 -13.29 -5.93
CA HIS A 51 3.41 -12.82 -4.55
C HIS A 51 2.56 -13.77 -3.69
N THR A 52 1.39 -14.17 -4.17
CA THR A 52 0.52 -15.12 -3.47
C THR A 52 1.21 -16.47 -3.21
N ALA A 53 1.97 -16.95 -4.19
CA ALA A 53 2.75 -18.19 -4.06
C ALA A 53 3.88 -18.04 -3.03
N MET A 54 4.56 -16.90 -3.02
CA MET A 54 5.61 -16.58 -2.07
C MET A 54 5.06 -16.52 -0.63
N ILE A 55 3.97 -15.78 -0.39
CA ILE A 55 3.32 -15.71 0.94
C ILE A 55 2.92 -17.10 1.42
N LYS A 56 2.32 -17.91 0.54
CA LYS A 56 1.93 -19.28 0.89
C LYS A 56 3.15 -20.15 1.24
N LYS A 57 4.24 -20.00 0.52
CA LYS A 57 5.48 -20.74 0.76
C LYS A 57 6.14 -20.36 2.09
N GLU A 58 6.21 -19.06 2.40
CA GLU A 58 6.93 -18.58 3.57
C GLU A 58 6.11 -18.70 4.87
N PHE A 59 4.82 -18.39 4.79
CA PHE A 59 3.96 -18.26 5.99
C PHE A 59 2.86 -19.32 6.08
N GLY A 60 2.75 -20.21 5.09
CA GLY A 60 1.75 -21.29 5.10
C GLY A 60 0.31 -20.85 4.82
N VAL A 61 0.06 -19.56 4.65
CA VAL A 61 -1.27 -18.98 4.45
C VAL A 61 -1.44 -18.47 3.02
N LYS A 62 -2.66 -18.57 2.49
CA LYS A 62 -3.00 -18.01 1.17
C LYS A 62 -3.75 -16.70 1.37
N PRO A 63 -3.24 -15.57 0.85
CA PRO A 63 -3.97 -14.30 0.88
C PRO A 63 -5.34 -14.38 0.22
N THR A 64 -6.34 -13.75 0.84
CA THR A 64 -7.72 -13.66 0.34
C THR A 64 -8.19 -12.23 0.12
N ALA A 65 -7.49 -11.27 0.71
CA ALA A 65 -7.66 -9.85 0.50
C ALA A 65 -6.46 -9.25 -0.24
N PHE A 66 -6.66 -8.14 -0.91
CA PHE A 66 -5.70 -7.50 -1.80
C PHE A 66 -5.43 -6.05 -1.41
N ARG A 67 -4.17 -5.64 -1.43
CA ARG A 67 -3.73 -4.25 -1.37
C ARG A 67 -2.82 -4.00 -2.57
N ASN A 68 -3.18 -3.08 -3.45
CA ASN A 68 -2.30 -2.74 -4.56
C ASN A 68 -1.14 -1.86 -4.08
N THR A 69 -0.03 -1.90 -4.81
CA THR A 69 1.09 -0.98 -4.69
C THR A 69 0.57 0.44 -4.51
N GLU A 70 1.05 1.15 -3.48
CA GLU A 70 0.70 2.57 -3.20
C GLU A 70 -0.80 2.85 -3.04
N LEU A 71 -1.60 1.85 -2.67
CA LEU A 71 -3.06 1.89 -2.64
C LEU A 71 -3.68 2.32 -3.98
N ILE A 72 -2.97 2.11 -5.09
CA ILE A 72 -3.43 2.46 -6.43
C ILE A 72 -4.73 1.71 -6.75
N TYR A 73 -5.77 2.47 -7.07
CA TYR A 73 -7.10 1.94 -7.34
C TYR A 73 -7.82 2.74 -8.43
N SER A 74 -8.59 2.04 -9.25
CA SER A 74 -9.69 2.52 -10.07
C SER A 74 -10.76 1.45 -10.15
N ASP A 75 -11.92 1.78 -10.71
CA ASP A 75 -13.00 0.80 -10.92
C ASP A 75 -12.51 -0.39 -11.75
N GLU A 76 -11.68 -0.15 -12.76
CA GLU A 76 -11.10 -1.16 -13.65
C GLU A 76 -10.06 -2.03 -12.94
N ILE A 77 -9.16 -1.42 -12.15
CA ILE A 77 -8.19 -2.18 -11.34
C ILE A 77 -8.94 -3.07 -10.35
N GLY A 78 -9.97 -2.56 -9.68
CA GLY A 78 -10.81 -3.36 -8.80
C GLY A 78 -11.48 -4.54 -9.53
N ALA A 79 -11.97 -4.32 -10.75
CA ALA A 79 -12.53 -5.40 -11.57
C ALA A 79 -11.48 -6.48 -11.91
N MET A 80 -10.26 -6.08 -12.28
CA MET A 80 -9.15 -7.02 -12.50
C MET A 80 -8.83 -7.85 -11.25
N VAL A 81 -8.82 -7.22 -10.07
CA VAL A 81 -8.59 -7.90 -8.79
C VAL A 81 -9.71 -8.90 -8.48
N ALA A 82 -10.97 -8.53 -8.76
CA ALA A 82 -12.10 -9.43 -8.61
C ALA A 82 -12.04 -10.64 -9.58
N ASP A 83 -11.58 -10.43 -10.80
CA ASP A 83 -11.38 -11.48 -11.81
C ASP A 83 -10.30 -12.49 -11.36
N MET A 84 -9.26 -12.03 -10.63
CA MET A 84 -8.27 -12.91 -10.01
C MET A 84 -8.81 -13.73 -8.83
N GLY A 85 -10.05 -13.49 -8.42
CA GLY A 85 -10.74 -14.27 -7.38
C GLY A 85 -10.76 -13.62 -6.00
N PHE A 86 -10.17 -12.46 -5.81
CA PHE A 86 -10.26 -11.72 -4.54
C PHE A 86 -11.67 -11.18 -4.32
N ARG A 87 -12.03 -11.02 -3.05
CA ARG A 87 -13.35 -10.52 -2.63
C ARG A 87 -13.26 -9.24 -1.82
N THR A 88 -12.07 -8.87 -1.41
CA THR A 88 -11.81 -7.67 -0.60
C THR A 88 -10.56 -6.99 -1.11
N MET A 89 -10.60 -5.67 -1.25
CA MET A 89 -9.47 -4.84 -1.63
C MET A 89 -9.41 -3.61 -0.73
N LEU A 90 -8.19 -3.23 -0.36
CA LEU A 90 -7.91 -2.00 0.35
C LEU A 90 -7.66 -0.86 -0.64
N ALA A 91 -8.16 0.32 -0.35
CA ALA A 91 -7.95 1.51 -1.17
C ALA A 91 -7.91 2.78 -0.29
N GLU A 92 -7.51 3.91 -0.86
CA GLU A 92 -7.49 5.18 -0.16
C GLU A 92 -8.92 5.73 0.02
N GLY A 93 -9.15 6.40 1.15
CA GLY A 93 -10.38 7.15 1.42
C GLY A 93 -10.34 8.56 0.86
N ALA A 94 -9.95 8.70 -0.41
CA ALA A 94 -9.73 9.99 -1.05
C ALA A 94 -11.01 10.86 -1.06
N LYS A 95 -10.90 12.07 -0.52
CA LYS A 95 -12.04 12.98 -0.35
C LYS A 95 -12.75 13.34 -1.67
N HIS A 96 -11.98 13.50 -2.75
CA HIS A 96 -12.53 13.84 -4.06
C HIS A 96 -13.36 12.69 -4.68
N VAL A 97 -13.07 11.43 -4.29
CA VAL A 97 -13.83 10.24 -4.70
C VAL A 97 -15.02 10.01 -3.77
N LEU A 98 -14.82 10.16 -2.47
CA LEU A 98 -15.86 9.95 -1.46
C LEU A 98 -16.90 11.06 -1.44
N GLY A 99 -16.50 12.32 -1.72
CA GLY A 99 -17.37 13.49 -1.56
C GLY A 99 -17.77 13.65 -0.09
N TRP A 100 -19.07 13.53 0.18
CA TRP A 100 -19.66 13.60 1.54
C TRP A 100 -19.66 12.28 2.29
N LYS A 101 -19.33 11.16 1.63
CA LYS A 101 -19.33 9.83 2.22
C LYS A 101 -18.18 9.66 3.20
N SER A 102 -18.34 8.76 4.18
CA SER A 102 -17.29 8.41 5.14
C SER A 102 -16.48 7.20 4.67
N PRO A 103 -15.14 7.18 4.90
CA PRO A 103 -14.33 5.99 4.64
C PRO A 103 -14.61 4.83 5.61
N ASN A 104 -15.39 5.09 6.67
CA ASN A 104 -15.62 4.16 7.75
C ASN A 104 -16.78 3.16 7.49
N TYR A 105 -17.06 2.91 6.22
CA TYR A 105 -18.04 1.91 5.76
C TYR A 105 -17.44 1.01 4.71
N VAL A 106 -18.02 -0.16 4.51
CA VAL A 106 -17.68 -1.05 3.40
C VAL A 106 -18.37 -0.54 2.12
N TYR A 107 -17.62 -0.52 1.02
CA TYR A 107 -18.14 -0.16 -0.30
C TYR A 107 -18.03 -1.35 -1.26
N ALA A 108 -18.69 -1.26 -2.42
CA ALA A 108 -18.54 -2.21 -3.52
C ALA A 108 -17.86 -1.54 -4.72
N ASN A 109 -17.05 -2.30 -5.47
CA ASN A 109 -16.51 -1.84 -6.75
C ASN A 109 -17.63 -1.58 -7.75
N ALA A 110 -17.52 -0.53 -8.56
CA ALA A 110 -18.57 -0.10 -9.48
C ALA A 110 -18.80 -1.11 -10.63
N ILE A 111 -17.76 -1.78 -11.10
CA ILE A 111 -17.83 -2.74 -12.22
C ILE A 111 -18.16 -4.14 -11.69
N ASN A 112 -17.49 -4.59 -10.63
CA ASN A 112 -17.73 -5.90 -10.05
C ASN A 112 -18.11 -5.78 -8.56
N GLN A 113 -19.41 -5.67 -8.30
CA GLN A 113 -19.94 -5.46 -6.94
C GLN A 113 -19.69 -6.62 -5.96
N LYS A 114 -19.14 -7.75 -6.43
CA LYS A 114 -18.68 -8.83 -5.52
C LYS A 114 -17.39 -8.47 -4.79
N LEU A 115 -16.61 -7.51 -5.30
CA LEU A 115 -15.43 -6.98 -4.63
C LEU A 115 -15.86 -5.91 -3.62
N ARG A 116 -15.52 -6.14 -2.37
CA ARG A 116 -15.72 -5.20 -1.27
C ARG A 116 -14.47 -4.35 -1.09
N LEU A 117 -14.69 -3.08 -0.83
CA LEU A 117 -13.63 -2.09 -0.64
C LEU A 117 -13.63 -1.62 0.81
N LEU A 118 -12.48 -1.70 1.46
CA LEU A 118 -12.20 -1.08 2.74
C LEU A 118 -11.31 0.14 2.51
N LEU A 119 -11.76 1.29 2.94
CA LEU A 119 -11.13 2.56 2.62
C LEU A 119 -10.33 3.09 3.80
N ARG A 120 -9.11 3.55 3.54
CA ARG A 120 -8.24 4.16 4.54
C ARG A 120 -8.90 5.39 5.14
N ASN A 121 -8.98 5.45 6.45
CA ASN A 121 -9.23 6.71 7.13
C ASN A 121 -7.92 7.47 7.23
N TYR A 122 -7.64 8.31 6.21
CA TYR A 122 -6.35 8.98 6.08
C TYR A 122 -6.09 9.94 7.24
N LYS A 123 -7.10 10.64 7.74
CA LYS A 123 -6.92 11.58 8.86
C LYS A 123 -6.38 10.89 10.10
N LEU A 124 -7.06 9.82 10.53
CA LEU A 124 -6.66 9.06 11.71
C LEU A 124 -5.35 8.30 11.48
N SER A 125 -5.11 7.80 10.26
CA SER A 125 -3.84 7.14 9.92
C SER A 125 -2.66 8.13 9.95
N ASP A 126 -2.83 9.31 9.36
CA ASP A 126 -1.81 10.35 9.29
C ASP A 126 -1.54 11.01 10.65
N ASP A 127 -2.51 10.99 11.57
CA ASP A 127 -2.30 11.43 12.96
C ASP A 127 -1.23 10.57 13.66
N ILE A 128 -1.18 9.29 13.35
CA ILE A 128 -0.13 8.39 13.85
C ILE A 128 1.13 8.50 12.98
N ALA A 129 1.00 8.39 11.66
CA ALA A 129 2.14 8.28 10.76
C ALA A 129 2.99 9.55 10.69
N PHE A 130 2.37 10.71 10.63
CA PHE A 130 3.07 11.97 10.33
C PHE A 130 2.96 13.03 11.44
N ARG A 131 1.84 13.10 12.15
CA ARG A 131 1.62 14.14 13.16
C ARG A 131 2.05 13.78 14.57
N PHE A 132 2.28 12.51 14.86
CA PHE A 132 2.54 11.99 16.21
C PHE A 132 3.66 12.74 16.96
N SER A 133 4.78 12.97 16.30
CA SER A 133 5.94 13.68 16.88
C SER A 133 5.94 15.20 16.69
N ASN A 134 4.98 15.73 15.94
CA ASN A 134 4.89 17.16 15.65
C ASN A 134 4.40 17.95 16.88
N ARG A 135 5.33 18.56 17.61
CA ARG A 135 5.05 19.34 18.83
C ARG A 135 4.25 20.63 18.55
N SER A 136 4.17 21.08 17.31
CA SER A 136 3.40 22.24 16.90
C SER A 136 1.95 21.88 16.52
N TRP A 137 1.61 20.60 16.51
CA TRP A 137 0.26 20.15 16.27
C TRP A 137 -0.62 20.41 17.50
N ASP A 138 -1.77 21.03 17.31
CA ASP A 138 -2.67 21.43 18.40
C ASP A 138 -3.12 20.24 19.28
N GLU A 139 -3.12 19.04 18.71
CA GLU A 139 -3.48 17.81 19.40
C GLU A 139 -2.28 17.05 20.02
N TRP A 140 -1.08 17.63 19.95
CA TRP A 140 0.10 17.04 20.61
C TRP A 140 0.02 17.19 22.14
N PRO A 141 0.42 16.20 22.95
CA PRO A 141 0.82 14.85 22.56
C PRO A 141 -0.39 13.95 22.28
N LEU A 142 -0.23 13.04 21.28
CA LEU A 142 -1.21 12.02 21.01
C LEU A 142 -1.02 10.84 21.97
N THR A 143 -2.01 10.62 22.85
CA THR A 143 -2.02 9.48 23.75
C THR A 143 -3.04 8.42 23.30
N ALA A 144 -2.85 7.16 23.72
CA ALA A 144 -3.79 6.09 23.37
C ALA A 144 -5.23 6.39 23.84
N ASP A 145 -5.40 6.94 25.04
CA ASP A 145 -6.74 7.31 25.56
C ASP A 145 -7.40 8.42 24.72
N LYS A 146 -6.62 9.41 24.30
CA LYS A 146 -7.09 10.49 23.43
C LYS A 146 -7.51 9.94 22.06
N TYR A 147 -6.66 9.11 21.47
CA TYR A 147 -6.94 8.49 20.17
C TYR A 147 -8.20 7.60 20.20
N VAL A 148 -8.35 6.79 21.24
CA VAL A 148 -9.55 5.96 21.43
C VAL A 148 -10.82 6.79 21.57
N LYS A 149 -10.77 7.97 22.19
CA LYS A 149 -11.92 8.91 22.20
C LYS A 149 -12.30 9.35 20.80
N TRP A 150 -11.32 9.63 19.93
CA TRP A 150 -11.61 9.98 18.54
C TRP A 150 -12.22 8.82 17.75
N LEU A 151 -11.68 7.60 17.94
CA LEU A 151 -12.22 6.41 17.29
C LEU A 151 -13.67 6.13 17.68
N SER A 152 -14.06 6.45 18.92
CA SER A 152 -15.41 6.19 19.47
C SER A 152 -16.32 7.43 19.48
N SER A 153 -15.94 8.51 18.81
CA SER A 153 -16.72 9.75 18.78
C SER A 153 -17.82 9.73 17.71
N ASP A 154 -18.90 10.48 17.95
CA ASP A 154 -19.95 10.71 16.95
C ASP A 154 -19.45 11.42 15.69
N GLU A 155 -18.26 12.03 15.76
CA GLU A 155 -17.58 12.65 14.62
C GLU A 155 -16.89 11.64 13.70
N THR A 156 -16.79 10.39 14.15
CA THR A 156 -16.20 9.28 13.39
C THR A 156 -17.25 8.18 13.12
N PRO A 157 -18.38 8.50 12.50
CA PRO A 157 -19.46 7.53 12.30
C PRO A 157 -19.03 6.45 11.31
N GLY A 158 -19.42 5.21 11.59
CA GLY A 158 -19.13 4.11 10.69
C GLY A 158 -19.31 2.73 11.34
N GLU A 159 -19.05 1.73 10.55
CA GLU A 159 -19.07 0.31 10.96
C GLU A 159 -17.65 -0.25 11.07
N VAL A 160 -16.68 0.33 10.34
CA VAL A 160 -15.26 -0.08 10.31
C VAL A 160 -14.39 1.18 10.30
N ILE A 161 -13.25 1.12 10.97
CA ILE A 161 -12.23 2.15 10.88
C ILE A 161 -10.95 1.47 10.38
N ASN A 162 -10.49 1.87 9.20
CA ASN A 162 -9.33 1.29 8.57
C ASN A 162 -8.14 2.23 8.73
N LEU A 163 -7.15 1.80 9.50
CA LEU A 163 -5.90 2.53 9.75
C LEU A 163 -4.80 1.83 8.93
N PHE A 164 -4.40 2.46 7.82
CA PHE A 164 -3.36 1.95 6.94
C PHE A 164 -2.14 2.86 7.02
N MET A 165 -0.99 2.29 7.23
CA MET A 165 0.30 2.98 7.27
C MET A 165 1.42 1.97 7.03
N ASP A 166 2.58 2.45 6.68
CA ASP A 166 3.75 1.62 6.45
C ASP A 166 4.41 1.17 7.76
N TYR A 167 5.17 0.08 7.70
CA TYR A 167 5.94 -0.40 8.86
C TYR A 167 6.98 0.62 9.30
N GLU A 168 7.56 1.39 8.37
CA GLU A 168 8.52 2.46 8.60
C GLU A 168 7.98 3.55 9.52
N THR A 169 6.67 3.69 9.64
CA THR A 169 6.05 4.55 10.64
C THR A 169 6.61 4.26 12.03
N PHE A 170 6.87 3.00 12.36
CA PHE A 170 7.28 2.55 13.69
C PHE A 170 8.77 2.26 13.75
N GLY A 171 9.58 3.27 13.92
CA GLY A 171 11.02 3.18 14.10
C GLY A 171 11.83 4.08 13.18
N GLU A 172 11.22 4.57 12.11
CA GLU A 172 11.89 5.44 11.15
C GLU A 172 11.19 6.80 11.04
N HIS A 173 9.92 6.89 10.61
CA HIS A 173 9.18 8.16 10.62
C HIS A 173 8.93 8.63 12.06
N GLN A 174 8.58 7.72 12.94
CA GLN A 174 8.41 7.94 14.37
C GLN A 174 9.44 7.12 15.12
N THR A 175 10.55 7.74 15.51
CA THR A 175 11.65 7.12 16.24
C THR A 175 11.26 6.78 17.68
N ALA A 176 12.04 5.93 18.35
CA ALA A 176 11.73 5.45 19.71
C ALA A 176 11.58 6.58 20.74
N ASP A 177 12.35 7.67 20.60
CA ASP A 177 12.30 8.84 21.48
C ASP A 177 11.03 9.68 21.36
N THR A 178 10.23 9.47 20.31
CA THR A 178 8.90 10.10 20.16
C THR A 178 7.85 9.50 21.08
N GLY A 179 8.07 8.30 21.63
CA GLY A 179 7.11 7.55 22.44
C GLY A 179 6.14 6.69 21.62
N ILE A 180 6.39 6.50 20.31
CA ILE A 180 5.50 5.74 19.41
C ILE A 180 5.31 4.29 19.86
N PHE A 181 6.37 3.65 20.37
CA PHE A 181 6.28 2.25 20.82
C PHE A 181 5.46 2.09 22.11
N GLU A 182 5.52 3.07 23.03
CA GLU A 182 4.67 3.13 24.22
C GLU A 182 3.21 3.33 23.83
N PHE A 183 2.95 4.23 22.87
CA PHE A 183 1.63 4.41 22.28
C PHE A 183 1.09 3.10 21.68
N MET A 184 1.89 2.40 20.87
CA MET A 184 1.52 1.13 20.24
C MET A 184 1.23 0.03 21.26
N ARG A 185 1.95 -0.02 22.38
CA ARG A 185 1.67 -0.96 23.47
C ARG A 185 0.39 -0.62 24.24
N ALA A 186 0.08 0.66 24.37
CA ALA A 186 -1.07 1.15 25.12
C ALA A 186 -2.38 1.07 24.30
N LEU A 187 -2.32 1.37 23.00
CA LEU A 187 -3.47 1.51 22.12
C LEU A 187 -4.38 0.25 22.09
N PRO A 188 -3.89 -0.98 21.88
CA PRO A 188 -4.74 -2.18 21.89
C PRO A 188 -5.46 -2.37 23.22
N LYS A 189 -4.78 -2.11 24.33
CA LYS A 189 -5.38 -2.23 25.68
C LYS A 189 -6.51 -1.21 25.87
N ALA A 190 -6.29 0.03 25.42
CA ALA A 190 -7.28 1.10 25.52
C ALA A 190 -8.51 0.82 24.63
N ILE A 191 -8.31 0.28 23.42
CA ILE A 191 -9.42 -0.16 22.54
C ILE A 191 -10.20 -1.29 23.18
N LEU A 192 -9.54 -2.36 23.65
CA LEU A 192 -10.19 -3.52 24.27
C LEU A 192 -10.89 -3.20 25.58
N ALA A 193 -10.51 -2.12 26.27
CA ALA A 193 -11.24 -1.63 27.44
C ALA A 193 -12.65 -1.10 27.09
N LYS A 194 -12.90 -0.75 25.84
CA LYS A 194 -14.20 -0.32 25.28
C LYS A 194 -15.02 -1.52 24.77
N LYS A 195 -15.12 -2.56 25.57
CA LYS A 195 -15.62 -3.91 25.23
C LYS A 195 -16.90 -4.01 24.40
N ASN A 196 -17.77 -3.01 24.43
CA ASN A 196 -19.06 -3.03 23.73
C ASN A 196 -19.10 -2.17 22.48
N ASP A 197 -18.06 -1.34 22.25
CA ASP A 197 -18.08 -0.32 21.20
C ASP A 197 -17.12 -0.64 20.06
N MET A 198 -16.01 -1.33 20.36
CA MET A 198 -14.95 -1.60 19.38
C MET A 198 -14.34 -2.99 19.55
N GLU A 199 -13.97 -3.60 18.43
CA GLU A 199 -13.20 -4.84 18.36
C GLU A 199 -12.15 -4.74 17.23
N PHE A 200 -11.11 -5.57 17.30
CA PHE A 200 -10.21 -5.77 16.17
C PHE A 200 -10.80 -6.83 15.23
N ALA A 201 -10.58 -6.63 13.94
CA ALA A 201 -10.95 -7.59 12.91
C ALA A 201 -9.88 -7.64 11.82
N THR A 202 -9.71 -8.78 11.21
CA THR A 202 -8.96 -8.88 9.96
C THR A 202 -9.76 -8.26 8.81
N VAL A 203 -9.07 -7.97 7.71
CA VAL A 203 -9.68 -7.38 6.50
C VAL A 203 -10.85 -8.23 6.00
N SER A 204 -10.64 -9.54 5.90
CA SER A 204 -11.67 -10.47 5.43
C SER A 204 -12.82 -10.62 6.42
N GLU A 205 -12.58 -10.57 7.73
CA GLU A 205 -13.63 -10.60 8.75
C GLU A 205 -14.51 -9.36 8.67
N ALA A 206 -13.91 -8.17 8.62
CA ALA A 206 -14.62 -6.91 8.49
C ALA A 206 -15.47 -6.89 7.21
N ALA A 207 -14.87 -7.24 6.08
CA ALA A 207 -15.58 -7.30 4.81
C ALA A 207 -16.71 -8.34 4.78
N LYS A 208 -16.60 -9.44 5.53
CA LYS A 208 -17.65 -10.46 5.63
C LYS A 208 -18.78 -10.02 6.58
N LYS A 209 -18.43 -9.32 7.66
CA LYS A 209 -19.37 -8.89 8.71
C LYS A 209 -20.34 -7.82 8.19
N TYR A 210 -19.83 -6.86 7.43
CA TYR A 210 -20.60 -5.70 7.00
C TYR A 210 -20.95 -5.77 5.52
N GLN A 211 -22.15 -5.30 5.16
CA GLN A 211 -22.56 -5.19 3.76
C GLN A 211 -22.14 -3.84 3.18
N PRO A 212 -21.79 -3.79 1.88
CA PRO A 212 -21.50 -2.50 1.23
C PRO A 212 -22.69 -1.53 1.36
N VAL A 213 -22.43 -0.34 1.87
CA VAL A 213 -23.46 0.71 2.01
C VAL A 213 -23.78 1.35 0.65
N SER A 214 -22.83 1.35 -0.26
CA SER A 214 -23.01 1.81 -1.64
C SER A 214 -21.89 1.35 -2.55
N VAL A 215 -22.04 1.62 -3.83
CA VAL A 215 -20.96 1.50 -4.81
C VAL A 215 -20.03 2.70 -4.67
N LEU A 216 -18.71 2.45 -4.71
CA LEU A 216 -17.69 3.48 -4.89
C LEU A 216 -17.44 3.60 -6.40
N HIS A 217 -17.61 4.81 -6.94
CA HIS A 217 -17.30 5.11 -8.33
C HIS A 217 -15.99 5.89 -8.39
N CYS A 218 -14.97 5.27 -8.97
CA CYS A 218 -13.62 5.81 -9.11
C CYS A 218 -13.11 5.55 -10.55
N PRO A 219 -13.55 6.38 -11.53
CA PRO A 219 -13.23 6.17 -12.94
C PRO A 219 -11.79 6.57 -13.29
N HIS A 220 -11.15 7.38 -12.45
CA HIS A 220 -9.76 7.79 -12.60
C HIS A 220 -8.92 7.12 -11.52
N VAL A 221 -7.66 6.86 -11.86
CA VAL A 221 -6.75 6.21 -10.91
C VAL A 221 -6.47 7.12 -9.74
N MET A 222 -6.66 6.60 -8.53
CA MET A 222 -6.25 7.23 -7.27
C MET A 222 -5.17 6.43 -6.58
N SER A 223 -4.42 7.05 -5.68
CA SER A 223 -3.48 6.44 -4.75
C SER A 223 -3.57 7.08 -3.37
N TRP A 224 -2.69 6.74 -2.46
CA TRP A 224 -2.59 7.42 -1.17
C TRP A 224 -1.55 8.55 -1.15
N ALA A 225 -0.77 8.69 -2.23
CA ALA A 225 0.32 9.65 -2.28
C ALA A 225 -0.17 11.09 -2.43
N ASP A 226 0.50 11.96 -1.68
CA ASP A 226 0.37 13.41 -1.73
C ASP A 226 -1.07 13.94 -1.51
N GLU A 227 -1.31 15.23 -1.64
CA GLU A 227 -2.64 15.82 -1.45
C GLU A 227 -3.59 15.51 -2.61
N GLU A 228 -3.07 15.37 -3.82
CA GLU A 228 -3.84 15.06 -5.02
C GLU A 228 -4.46 13.66 -5.01
N ARG A 229 -3.86 12.73 -4.27
CA ARG A 229 -4.32 11.34 -4.20
C ARG A 229 -4.45 10.70 -5.59
N ASP A 230 -3.52 10.99 -6.48
CA ASP A 230 -3.44 10.44 -7.83
C ASP A 230 -2.11 9.68 -8.05
N VAL A 231 -1.68 9.46 -9.28
CA VAL A 231 -0.44 8.74 -9.61
C VAL A 231 0.69 9.66 -10.09
N THR A 232 0.56 10.97 -9.92
CA THR A 232 1.56 11.94 -10.39
C THR A 232 2.88 11.88 -9.63
N ALA A 233 2.92 11.24 -8.46
CA ALA A 233 4.16 10.93 -7.76
C ALA A 233 5.08 10.00 -8.57
N TRP A 234 4.51 9.12 -9.39
CA TRP A 234 5.24 8.13 -10.20
C TRP A 234 5.18 8.37 -11.71
N LEU A 235 4.14 9.05 -12.20
CA LEU A 235 3.86 9.28 -13.63
C LEU A 235 3.49 10.74 -13.92
N GLY A 236 4.06 11.68 -13.16
CA GLY A 236 3.71 13.10 -13.20
C GLY A 236 4.54 13.95 -14.18
N ASN A 237 5.62 13.41 -14.74
CA ASN A 237 6.48 14.15 -15.66
C ASN A 237 6.97 13.29 -16.84
N GLU A 238 7.64 13.91 -17.81
CA GLU A 238 8.09 13.23 -19.02
C GLU A 238 9.16 12.16 -18.73
N LEU A 239 10.06 12.38 -17.76
CA LEU A 239 11.10 11.42 -17.39
C LEU A 239 10.47 10.11 -16.88
N GLN A 240 9.53 10.23 -15.96
CA GLN A 240 8.80 9.10 -15.39
C GLN A 240 8.02 8.34 -16.48
N ASN A 241 7.29 9.07 -17.32
CA ASN A 241 6.48 8.46 -18.39
C ASN A 241 7.34 7.78 -19.46
N GLU A 242 8.48 8.35 -19.84
CA GLU A 242 9.41 7.73 -20.77
C GLU A 242 10.00 6.43 -20.19
N ALA A 243 10.52 6.48 -18.96
CA ALA A 243 11.09 5.31 -18.30
C ALA A 243 10.05 4.19 -18.17
N PHE A 244 8.84 4.50 -17.70
CA PHE A 244 7.73 3.56 -17.56
C PHE A 244 7.35 2.92 -18.91
N SER A 245 7.10 3.72 -19.92
CA SER A 245 6.70 3.24 -21.23
C SER A 245 7.77 2.37 -21.90
N LYS A 246 9.04 2.77 -21.77
CA LYS A 246 10.16 2.05 -22.36
C LYS A 246 10.42 0.72 -21.66
N LEU A 247 10.24 0.67 -20.32
CA LEU A 247 10.31 -0.58 -19.55
C LEU A 247 9.24 -1.55 -20.05
N TYR A 248 7.96 -1.19 -19.91
CA TYR A 248 6.86 -2.11 -20.20
C TYR A 248 6.72 -2.49 -21.68
N ALA A 249 7.34 -1.72 -22.61
CA ALA A 249 7.49 -2.13 -24.01
C ALA A 249 8.35 -3.40 -24.20
N GLN A 250 9.16 -3.79 -23.21
CA GLN A 250 10.00 -5.00 -23.31
C GLN A 250 9.31 -6.28 -22.81
N LYS A 251 8.13 -6.17 -22.18
CA LYS A 251 7.43 -7.25 -21.52
C LYS A 251 7.32 -8.54 -22.37
N GLU A 252 6.86 -8.41 -23.61
CA GLU A 252 6.68 -9.57 -24.49
C GLU A 252 7.99 -10.27 -24.83
N LYS A 253 9.07 -9.51 -24.99
CA LYS A 253 10.39 -10.07 -25.26
C LYS A 253 10.92 -10.84 -24.04
N VAL A 254 10.82 -10.24 -22.86
CA VAL A 254 11.20 -10.89 -21.60
C VAL A 254 10.43 -12.19 -21.42
N ALA A 255 9.11 -12.16 -21.54
CA ALA A 255 8.27 -13.34 -21.42
C ALA A 255 8.60 -14.45 -22.45
N ALA A 256 9.03 -14.06 -23.64
CA ALA A 256 9.41 -15.01 -24.71
C ALA A 256 10.73 -15.73 -24.42
N LEU A 257 11.68 -15.08 -23.73
CA LEU A 257 13.00 -15.66 -23.40
C LEU A 257 12.90 -16.82 -22.41
N LYS A 258 11.94 -16.78 -21.48
CA LYS A 258 11.78 -17.78 -20.39
C LYS A 258 13.09 -18.00 -19.62
N SER A 259 13.81 -16.93 -19.36
CA SER A 259 15.10 -16.94 -18.66
C SER A 259 14.95 -16.44 -17.23
N PRO A 260 15.24 -17.26 -16.21
CA PRO A 260 15.16 -16.84 -14.82
C PRO A 260 16.03 -15.62 -14.49
N ASP A 261 17.17 -15.46 -15.16
CA ASP A 261 18.06 -14.33 -14.93
C ASP A 261 17.43 -13.01 -15.44
N PHE A 262 16.83 -13.05 -16.64
CA PHE A 262 16.09 -11.91 -17.17
C PHE A 262 14.84 -11.62 -16.38
N ASP A 263 14.08 -12.64 -15.95
CA ASP A 263 12.90 -12.47 -15.10
C ASP A 263 13.27 -11.83 -13.76
N TYR A 264 14.42 -12.17 -13.19
CA TYR A 264 14.94 -11.60 -11.96
C TYR A 264 15.24 -10.11 -12.12
N VAL A 265 16.05 -9.72 -13.11
CA VAL A 265 16.37 -8.31 -13.38
C VAL A 265 15.10 -7.53 -13.72
N TRP A 266 14.23 -8.09 -14.56
CA TRP A 266 12.92 -7.51 -14.90
C TRP A 266 12.09 -7.19 -13.66
N SER A 267 12.04 -8.10 -12.69
CA SER A 267 11.29 -7.90 -11.47
C SER A 267 11.79 -6.69 -10.66
N PHE A 268 13.10 -6.50 -10.55
CA PHE A 268 13.68 -5.34 -9.83
C PHE A 268 13.44 -4.03 -10.56
N MET A 269 13.55 -4.01 -11.88
CA MET A 269 13.35 -2.80 -12.67
C MET A 269 11.92 -2.25 -12.60
N GLN A 270 10.95 -3.06 -12.21
CA GLN A 270 9.55 -2.67 -12.09
C GLN A 270 9.19 -1.98 -10.78
N THR A 271 10.06 -1.96 -9.77
CA THR A 271 9.80 -1.37 -8.46
C THR A 271 9.38 0.09 -8.60
N SER A 272 8.29 0.47 -7.94
CA SER A 272 7.69 1.81 -8.06
C SER A 272 8.63 2.93 -7.63
N ASP A 273 9.53 2.68 -6.67
CA ASP A 273 10.51 3.67 -6.19
C ASP A 273 11.39 4.23 -7.29
N HIS A 274 11.75 3.44 -8.29
CA HIS A 274 12.54 3.95 -9.42
C HIS A 274 11.86 5.13 -10.11
N PHE A 275 10.54 5.06 -10.29
CA PHE A 275 9.76 6.13 -10.90
C PHE A 275 9.55 7.28 -9.93
N TYR A 276 9.35 6.99 -8.64
CA TYR A 276 9.21 8.00 -7.60
C TYR A 276 10.45 8.90 -7.51
N TYR A 277 11.66 8.32 -7.56
CA TYR A 277 12.92 9.08 -7.52
C TYR A 277 13.12 10.03 -8.71
N MET A 278 12.37 9.85 -9.81
CA MET A 278 12.36 10.74 -10.97
C MET A 278 11.32 11.86 -10.85
N ALA A 279 10.58 11.96 -9.74
CA ALA A 279 9.59 13.02 -9.53
C ALA A 279 10.26 14.38 -9.44
N THR A 280 9.71 15.38 -10.14
CA THR A 280 10.20 16.77 -10.15
C THR A 280 9.26 17.72 -9.45
N LYS A 281 8.06 17.26 -9.06
CA LYS A 281 7.13 18.06 -8.26
C LYS A 281 7.54 18.07 -6.78
N TRP A 282 7.16 19.12 -6.07
CA TRP A 282 7.24 19.12 -4.62
C TRP A 282 6.12 18.22 -4.07
N LEU A 283 6.47 17.35 -3.12
CA LEU A 283 5.55 16.41 -2.49
C LEU A 283 5.21 16.93 -1.09
N SER A 284 3.92 17.17 -0.82
CA SER A 284 3.45 17.74 0.45
C SER A 284 3.51 16.76 1.62
N ASP A 285 3.54 15.46 1.34
CA ASP A 285 3.66 14.38 2.35
C ASP A 285 5.05 14.32 3.00
N GLY A 286 5.90 15.33 2.76
CA GLY A 286 7.20 15.46 3.41
C GLY A 286 8.30 14.64 2.75
N ASP A 287 8.13 14.27 1.48
CA ASP A 287 9.13 13.53 0.72
C ASP A 287 9.62 12.27 1.49
N VAL A 288 8.66 11.43 1.85
CA VAL A 288 8.88 10.23 2.68
C VAL A 288 9.93 9.28 2.15
N HIS A 289 10.20 9.31 0.84
CA HIS A 289 11.25 8.52 0.21
C HIS A 289 12.59 9.24 0.09
N SER A 290 12.72 10.48 0.58
CA SER A 290 13.97 11.25 0.44
C SER A 290 15.16 10.59 1.11
N TYR A 291 14.97 9.94 2.26
CA TYR A 291 16.07 9.27 2.95
C TYR A 291 16.44 7.92 2.35
N PHE A 292 15.62 7.35 1.49
CA PHE A 292 15.94 6.13 0.74
C PHE A 292 16.47 6.43 -0.65
N ASN A 293 16.29 7.67 -1.12
CA ASN A 293 16.70 8.07 -2.46
C ASN A 293 18.24 8.16 -2.54
N PRO A 294 18.91 7.29 -3.31
CA PRO A 294 20.36 7.30 -3.45
C PRO A 294 20.87 8.36 -4.44
N TYR A 295 19.97 9.14 -5.04
CA TYR A 295 20.29 10.09 -6.10
C TYR A 295 20.21 11.54 -5.60
N ASP A 296 21.10 12.39 -6.11
CA ASP A 296 21.13 13.81 -5.77
C ASP A 296 20.01 14.61 -6.49
N SER A 297 19.48 14.06 -7.58
CA SER A 297 18.40 14.69 -8.35
C SER A 297 17.53 13.68 -9.10
N ALA A 298 16.33 14.10 -9.48
CA ALA A 298 15.43 13.33 -10.35
C ALA A 298 16.08 13.01 -11.73
N TYR A 299 16.95 13.87 -12.22
CA TYR A 299 17.70 13.65 -13.45
C TYR A 299 18.76 12.56 -13.31
N ASP A 300 19.46 12.53 -12.19
CA ASP A 300 20.42 11.47 -11.88
C ASP A 300 19.73 10.12 -11.77
N ALA A 301 18.59 10.08 -11.09
CA ALA A 301 17.74 8.89 -11.02
C ALA A 301 17.35 8.40 -12.42
N PHE A 302 16.86 9.29 -13.26
CA PHE A 302 16.47 8.97 -14.64
C PHE A 302 17.65 8.46 -15.47
N ILE A 303 18.80 9.15 -15.46
CA ILE A 303 19.98 8.77 -16.22
C ILE A 303 20.47 7.37 -15.80
N ASN A 304 20.58 7.13 -14.50
CA ASN A 304 21.03 5.83 -14.00
C ASN A 304 20.04 4.71 -14.38
N TYR A 305 18.74 4.93 -14.17
CA TYR A 305 17.72 3.96 -14.53
C TYR A 305 17.74 3.64 -16.03
N MET A 306 17.79 4.68 -16.88
CA MET A 306 17.80 4.53 -18.33
C MET A 306 19.06 3.86 -18.87
N ASN A 307 20.20 4.04 -18.20
CA ASN A 307 21.44 3.32 -18.53
C ASN A 307 21.26 1.81 -18.26
N VAL A 308 20.76 1.45 -17.08
CA VAL A 308 20.48 0.05 -16.74
C VAL A 308 19.43 -0.56 -17.68
N LEU A 309 18.35 0.16 -17.95
CA LEU A 309 17.31 -0.30 -18.88
C LEU A 309 17.85 -0.46 -20.30
N SER A 310 18.71 0.43 -20.76
CA SER A 310 19.32 0.34 -22.10
C SER A 310 20.26 -0.86 -22.24
N ASP A 311 21.06 -1.13 -21.21
CA ASP A 311 21.92 -2.30 -21.13
C ASP A 311 21.08 -3.59 -21.16
N PHE A 312 20.07 -3.66 -20.33
CA PHE A 312 19.10 -4.76 -20.30
C PHE A 312 18.45 -5.01 -21.67
N ILE A 313 18.07 -3.94 -22.40
CA ILE A 313 17.45 -4.06 -23.73
C ILE A 313 18.45 -4.57 -24.78
N ILE A 314 19.74 -4.22 -24.67
CA ILE A 314 20.78 -4.69 -25.58
C ILE A 314 21.03 -6.19 -25.40
N GLU A 315 20.96 -6.68 -24.16
CA GLU A 315 21.15 -8.08 -23.83
C GLU A 315 19.90 -8.95 -24.13
N LEU A 316 18.72 -8.34 -24.15
CA LEU A 316 17.41 -8.94 -24.42
C LEU A 316 17.22 -9.22 -25.94
#